data_949b5e7cf90488d41d249e08d7e793d1
#
_entry.id   949b5e7cf90488d41d249e08d7e793d1
#
_cell.length_a   1.000
_cell.length_b   1.000
_cell.length_c   1.000
_cell.angle_alpha   90.00
_cell.angle_beta   90.00
_cell.angle_gamma   90.00
#
_symmetry.space_group_name_H-M   'P 1'
#
loop_
_entity.id
_entity.type
_entity.pdbx_description
1 polymer ?
#
loop_
_entity_poly.entity_id
_entity_poly.type
_entity_poly.pdbx_seq_one_letter_code
_entity_poly.pdbx_strand_id
1 'polypeptide(L)'
;MKKNSMKTFQSLVSKGLFSAMALTAGSVLTLDLPSSVVQAASVKEQALPLGNSNLAETRDQTKITHGLTYTHIIRGASSEKDVFIIDVGFYKTKEEANKVKIQLDSKGYESKVKKISDRPADDHEQGPLGYLVRVGSFKSERDANKLRDELKGKGYGNSRVVFSAEDGGKSTGPWVVNILEIDPKKFKGKVLPELGTEIVPGKEKLTSISARTGAIATVNGGYFVMGPSDGTEGDLAGASMIGGELISEAVNGRTSLVLSGNRAQIASVETKLSVTASDAAKRELDGLNRKPGLIRGCGGIGDNLNFGTDSGELIQFTSSFGAKTEPGDGVEVNLNSKGEVTEVRKSRGSFIPLKGSVLAGTGDAANWLLAHAKLGVKLKVNTRILADKQPLKAAPKISIVNGGPQLLHDGKEKINAVKEGFNWSENPEFYYKFGERRNPRTLAGVTEEGKILLVTVDGRQPFYSVGANFKESARLMKALGAIDAVNLDGGGSTAMTVGSKLVNRTSDAAGERPIGDAIVILPK
;
A
#
# COMPACT_ATOMS: atom_id res chain seq x y z
N MET A 1 -12.09 35.22 -49.13
CA MET A 1 -11.72 36.65 -49.32
C MET A 1 -11.16 37.21 -48.04
N LYS A 2 -9.99 37.88 -48.15
CA LYS A 2 -9.20 38.71 -47.21
C LYS A 2 -8.66 37.94 -45.97
N LYS A 3 -7.39 37.56 -45.86
CA LYS A 3 -6.00 38.11 -46.01
C LYS A 3 -5.67 39.25 -45.05
N ASN A 4 -4.56 39.02 -44.34
CA ASN A 4 -3.57 39.95 -43.77
C ASN A 4 -3.79 40.35 -42.30
N SER A 5 -2.78 40.46 -41.39
CA SER A 5 -1.32 40.68 -41.64
C SER A 5 -0.51 40.41 -40.36
N MET A 6 0.70 39.91 -40.57
CA MET A 6 1.84 39.91 -39.64
C MET A 6 2.26 41.35 -39.28
N LYS A 7 2.72 41.56 -38.05
CA LYS A 7 3.72 42.59 -37.74
C LYS A 7 4.75 42.12 -36.75
N THR A 8 5.94 41.94 -37.27
CA THR A 8 7.26 41.89 -36.64
C THR A 8 7.60 43.21 -35.95
N PHE A 9 8.28 43.19 -34.79
CA PHE A 9 9.10 44.34 -34.35
C PHE A 9 10.43 43.83 -33.79
N GLN A 10 11.50 44.31 -34.47
CA GLN A 10 12.92 44.10 -34.13
C GLN A 10 13.44 45.22 -33.20
N SER A 11 14.35 44.82 -32.35
CA SER A 11 15.57 45.49 -31.82
C SER A 11 15.63 46.98 -31.60
N LEU A 12 16.12 47.37 -30.43
CA LEU A 12 17.05 48.50 -30.27
C LEU A 12 18.01 48.25 -29.13
N VAL A 13 19.30 48.22 -29.50
CA VAL A 13 20.47 48.25 -28.63
C VAL A 13 20.80 49.69 -28.36
N SER A 14 21.11 50.09 -27.12
CA SER A 14 21.90 51.26 -26.86
C SER A 14 22.87 51.05 -25.69
N LYS A 15 24.12 51.36 -26.01
CA LYS A 15 25.31 51.36 -25.14
C LYS A 15 25.39 52.66 -24.29
N GLY A 16 26.09 52.55 -23.17
CA GLY A 16 26.82 53.64 -22.52
C GLY A 16 26.40 53.83 -21.06
N LEU A 17 27.18 53.90 -20.04
CA LEU A 17 28.45 54.52 -19.78
C LEU A 17 28.93 54.05 -18.38
N PHE A 18 30.21 53.85 -18.25
CA PHE A 18 30.92 53.63 -16.99
C PHE A 18 30.79 54.87 -16.07
N SER A 19 30.58 54.63 -14.78
CA SER A 19 31.01 55.53 -13.73
C SER A 19 31.45 54.76 -12.51
N ALA A 20 32.71 54.88 -12.16
CA ALA A 20 33.33 54.33 -10.99
C ALA A 20 33.03 55.19 -9.77
N MET A 21 32.66 54.59 -8.64
CA MET A 21 32.78 55.26 -7.35
C MET A 21 33.01 54.27 -6.20
N ALA A 22 34.17 54.40 -5.68
CA ALA A 22 34.73 54.21 -4.30
C ALA A 22 34.15 53.11 -3.39
N LEU A 23 35.11 52.30 -2.95
CA LEU A 23 35.09 51.40 -1.78
C LEU A 23 34.65 52.08 -0.49
N THR A 24 33.69 51.46 0.21
CA THR A 24 33.66 51.51 1.67
C THR A 24 33.69 50.07 2.19
N ALA A 25 34.69 49.76 2.98
CA ALA A 25 34.87 48.49 3.67
C ALA A 25 33.77 48.32 4.73
N GLY A 26 32.81 47.47 4.45
CA GLY A 26 31.83 46.96 5.42
C GLY A 26 32.30 45.63 5.96
N SER A 27 32.61 45.55 7.23
CA SER A 27 33.01 44.36 7.95
C SER A 27 31.92 43.31 7.87
N VAL A 28 32.18 42.21 7.15
CA VAL A 28 31.34 41.01 7.19
C VAL A 28 31.68 40.29 8.50
N LEU A 29 30.78 40.34 9.47
CA LEU A 29 30.81 39.45 10.61
C LEU A 29 30.47 38.03 10.09
N THR A 30 31.51 37.23 9.93
CA THR A 30 31.36 35.78 9.80
C THR A 30 30.97 35.23 11.17
N LEU A 31 29.71 34.86 11.32
CA LEU A 31 29.26 34.00 12.43
C LEU A 31 29.85 32.62 12.20
N ASP A 32 30.99 32.34 12.83
CA ASP A 32 31.51 30.99 13.02
C ASP A 32 30.55 30.22 13.93
N LEU A 33 29.70 29.37 13.32
CA LEU A 33 28.98 28.34 14.04
C LEU A 33 29.99 27.27 14.46
N PRO A 34 30.09 26.91 15.74
CA PRO A 34 30.98 25.85 16.16
C PRO A 34 30.49 24.54 15.55
N SER A 35 31.27 23.96 14.64
CA SER A 35 31.17 22.58 14.20
C SER A 35 31.49 21.66 15.38
N SER A 36 30.51 21.42 16.26
CA SER A 36 30.58 20.32 17.20
C SER A 36 30.41 19.02 16.40
N VAL A 37 31.53 18.47 15.95
CA VAL A 37 31.64 17.08 15.56
C VAL A 37 31.37 16.26 16.82
N VAL A 38 30.12 15.88 17.05
CA VAL A 38 29.77 14.84 18.01
C VAL A 38 30.22 13.54 17.36
N GLN A 39 31.40 13.09 17.75
CA GLN A 39 31.91 11.76 17.46
C GLN A 39 31.03 10.78 18.22
N ALA A 40 29.94 10.33 17.57
CA ALA A 40 29.11 9.25 18.08
C ALA A 40 29.97 7.98 18.08
N ALA A 41 30.17 7.39 19.27
CA ALA A 41 30.78 6.09 19.40
C ALA A 41 30.06 5.11 18.49
N SER A 42 30.75 4.58 17.47
CA SER A 42 30.24 3.60 16.53
C SER A 42 30.02 2.26 17.24
N VAL A 43 28.83 2.02 17.76
CA VAL A 43 28.31 0.66 17.76
C VAL A 43 28.32 0.25 16.29
N LYS A 44 29.11 -0.76 15.91
CA LYS A 44 29.08 -1.30 14.55
C LYS A 44 27.65 -1.75 14.28
N GLU A 45 26.85 -0.90 13.69
CA GLU A 45 25.52 -1.31 13.23
C GLU A 45 25.70 -2.45 12.24
N GLN A 46 25.05 -3.56 12.52
CA GLN A 46 25.11 -4.73 11.66
C GLN A 46 24.52 -4.38 10.29
N ALA A 47 25.26 -4.71 9.22
CA ALA A 47 24.78 -4.47 7.86
C ALA A 47 23.44 -5.20 7.61
N LEU A 48 22.57 -4.58 6.79
CA LEU A 48 21.26 -5.14 6.48
C LEU A 48 21.39 -6.55 5.86
N PRO A 49 20.49 -7.51 6.18
CA PRO A 49 20.55 -8.88 5.68
C PRO A 49 19.96 -8.99 4.25
N LEU A 50 20.38 -8.11 3.36
CA LEU A 50 20.01 -8.06 1.95
C LEU A 50 21.23 -8.41 1.09
N GLY A 51 21.12 -9.48 0.31
CA GLY A 51 22.24 -10.03 -0.45
C GLY A 51 23.32 -10.66 0.44
N ASN A 52 24.56 -10.69 -0.07
CA ASN A 52 25.69 -11.24 0.66
C ASN A 52 26.20 -10.28 1.76
N SER A 53 26.79 -10.83 2.82
CA SER A 53 27.26 -10.05 3.97
C SER A 53 28.37 -9.03 3.65
N ASN A 54 29.17 -9.27 2.61
CA ASN A 54 30.30 -8.45 2.19
C ASN A 54 29.94 -7.29 1.25
N LEU A 55 28.65 -7.08 0.96
CA LEU A 55 28.23 -5.95 0.12
C LEU A 55 28.45 -4.62 0.86
N ALA A 56 28.91 -3.63 0.11
CA ALA A 56 29.03 -2.26 0.60
C ALA A 56 27.66 -1.73 1.05
N GLU A 57 27.68 -0.91 2.10
CA GLU A 57 26.50 -0.25 2.63
C GLU A 57 26.83 1.15 3.10
N THR A 58 26.00 2.11 2.72
CA THR A 58 26.05 3.49 3.21
C THR A 58 24.78 3.82 3.97
N ARG A 59 24.90 4.63 5.03
CA ARG A 59 23.77 5.08 5.85
C ARG A 59 23.90 6.56 6.15
N ASP A 60 22.86 7.30 5.83
CA ASP A 60 22.71 8.71 6.15
C ASP A 60 21.54 8.88 7.11
N GLN A 61 21.79 9.43 8.29
CA GLN A 61 20.78 9.61 9.32
C GLN A 61 20.55 11.08 9.62
N THR A 62 19.29 11.47 9.68
CA THR A 62 18.84 12.84 10.00
C THR A 62 17.83 12.80 11.13
N LYS A 63 18.07 13.53 12.19
CA LYS A 63 17.10 13.79 13.24
C LYS A 63 16.11 14.85 12.78
N ILE A 64 14.85 14.44 12.51
CA ILE A 64 13.79 15.38 12.09
C ILE A 64 13.35 16.23 13.28
N THR A 65 13.04 15.58 14.40
CA THR A 65 12.73 16.24 15.67
C THR A 65 13.05 15.30 16.84
N HIS A 66 12.79 15.73 18.07
CA HIS A 66 13.02 14.89 19.25
C HIS A 66 12.13 13.63 19.21
N GLY A 67 12.76 12.47 19.16
CA GLY A 67 12.07 11.17 19.07
C GLY A 67 11.60 10.78 17.67
N LEU A 68 11.98 11.51 16.61
CA LEU A 68 11.74 11.13 15.22
C LEU A 68 13.03 11.26 14.40
N THR A 69 13.46 10.16 13.82
CA THR A 69 14.68 10.07 13.00
C THR A 69 14.35 9.50 11.63
N TYR A 70 14.97 10.03 10.60
CA TYR A 70 14.97 9.49 9.25
C TYR A 70 16.34 8.90 8.93
N THR A 71 16.37 7.71 8.33
CA THR A 71 17.60 7.06 7.88
C THR A 71 17.44 6.61 6.43
N HIS A 72 18.41 6.94 5.59
CA HIS A 72 18.52 6.50 4.21
C HIS A 72 19.68 5.52 4.09
N ILE A 73 19.44 4.35 3.49
CA ILE A 73 20.44 3.29 3.35
C ILE A 73 20.51 2.86 1.89
N ILE A 74 21.73 2.79 1.36
CA ILE A 74 22.00 2.14 0.07
C ILE A 74 22.91 0.96 0.34
N ARG A 75 22.47 -0.25 -0.09
CA ARG A 75 23.22 -1.47 0.08
C ARG A 75 23.44 -2.19 -1.23
N GLY A 76 24.70 -2.55 -1.50
CA GLY A 76 25.11 -3.31 -2.69
C GLY A 76 25.16 -2.46 -3.96
N ALA A 77 25.33 -3.13 -5.08
CA ALA A 77 25.42 -2.52 -6.41
C ALA A 77 24.93 -3.50 -7.47
N SER A 78 24.57 -2.99 -8.63
CA SER A 78 24.17 -3.79 -9.79
C SER A 78 25.31 -4.69 -10.27
N SER A 79 24.97 -5.87 -10.77
CA SER A 79 25.89 -6.80 -11.39
C SER A 79 25.88 -6.68 -12.91
N GLU A 80 27.04 -6.80 -13.53
CA GLU A 80 27.12 -6.93 -14.99
C GLU A 80 26.43 -8.20 -15.52
N LYS A 81 26.16 -9.17 -14.63
CA LYS A 81 25.42 -10.39 -14.95
C LYS A 81 23.91 -10.18 -15.00
N ASP A 82 23.41 -9.05 -14.47
CA ASP A 82 21.99 -8.75 -14.49
C ASP A 82 21.50 -8.49 -15.91
N VAL A 83 20.34 -9.04 -16.23
CA VAL A 83 19.75 -9.04 -17.57
C VAL A 83 18.23 -8.87 -17.49
N PHE A 84 17.64 -8.43 -18.61
CA PHE A 84 16.21 -8.46 -18.83
C PHE A 84 15.83 -9.78 -19.51
N ILE A 85 14.76 -10.42 -19.02
CA ILE A 85 14.25 -11.72 -19.48
C ILE A 85 12.76 -11.58 -19.73
N ILE A 86 12.19 -12.33 -20.66
CA ILE A 86 10.75 -12.36 -20.86
C ILE A 86 10.17 -13.58 -20.14
N ASP A 87 9.30 -13.35 -19.13
CA ASP A 87 8.41 -14.37 -18.59
C ASP A 87 7.22 -14.49 -19.55
N VAL A 88 7.07 -15.65 -20.20
CA VAL A 88 5.99 -15.91 -21.16
C VAL A 88 4.72 -16.36 -20.45
N GLY A 89 4.86 -17.11 -19.38
CA GLY A 89 3.74 -17.55 -18.56
C GLY A 89 4.19 -18.34 -17.33
N PHE A 90 3.26 -18.44 -16.36
CA PHE A 90 3.40 -19.24 -15.15
C PHE A 90 2.43 -20.43 -15.23
N TYR A 91 2.91 -21.63 -14.91
CA TYR A 91 2.18 -22.89 -15.04
C TYR A 91 2.24 -23.68 -13.74
N LYS A 92 1.16 -24.37 -13.40
CA LYS A 92 1.09 -25.20 -12.19
C LYS A 92 1.95 -26.45 -12.31
N THR A 93 2.00 -27.06 -13.49
CA THR A 93 2.72 -28.31 -13.73
C THR A 93 3.91 -28.11 -14.68
N LYS A 94 4.91 -29.00 -14.55
CA LYS A 94 6.08 -29.03 -15.44
C LYS A 94 5.68 -29.40 -16.87
N GLU A 95 4.69 -30.26 -17.01
CA GLU A 95 4.16 -30.76 -18.26
C GLU A 95 3.54 -29.62 -19.09
N GLU A 96 2.73 -28.77 -18.47
CA GLU A 96 2.16 -27.57 -19.11
C GLU A 96 3.26 -26.61 -19.56
N ALA A 97 4.21 -26.31 -18.67
CA ALA A 97 5.34 -25.44 -19.00
C ALA A 97 6.19 -26.01 -20.16
N ASN A 98 6.44 -27.32 -20.18
CA ASN A 98 7.19 -27.98 -21.25
C ASN A 98 6.45 -27.94 -22.59
N LYS A 99 5.11 -28.08 -22.62
CA LYS A 99 4.32 -27.93 -23.85
C LYS A 99 4.54 -26.55 -24.48
N VAL A 100 4.48 -25.51 -23.67
CA VAL A 100 4.70 -24.13 -24.14
C VAL A 100 6.16 -23.91 -24.57
N LYS A 101 7.12 -24.47 -23.82
CA LYS A 101 8.53 -24.46 -24.20
C LYS A 101 8.74 -25.06 -25.60
N ILE A 102 8.20 -26.25 -25.87
CA ILE A 102 8.33 -26.93 -27.17
C ILE A 102 7.72 -26.08 -28.30
N GLN A 103 6.56 -25.46 -28.06
CA GLN A 103 5.91 -24.55 -29.04
C GLN A 103 6.78 -23.33 -29.34
N LEU A 104 7.41 -22.74 -28.33
CA LEU A 104 8.32 -21.60 -28.50
C LEU A 104 9.58 -22.00 -29.28
N ASP A 105 10.21 -23.13 -28.91
CA ASP A 105 11.41 -23.64 -29.56
C ASP A 105 11.14 -23.98 -31.04
N SER A 106 9.98 -24.57 -31.36
CA SER A 106 9.58 -24.85 -32.76
C SER A 106 9.37 -23.60 -33.62
N LYS A 107 9.13 -22.43 -32.97
CA LYS A 107 9.04 -21.12 -33.60
C LYS A 107 10.38 -20.36 -33.62
N GLY A 108 11.48 -21.00 -33.21
CA GLY A 108 12.81 -20.41 -33.18
C GLY A 108 13.14 -19.56 -31.95
N TYR A 109 12.32 -19.59 -30.89
CA TYR A 109 12.64 -18.93 -29.62
C TYR A 109 13.37 -19.87 -28.70
N GLU A 110 14.59 -19.54 -28.30
CA GLU A 110 15.31 -20.29 -27.25
C GLU A 110 14.61 -20.07 -25.92
N SER A 111 13.92 -21.08 -25.40
CA SER A 111 13.12 -20.99 -24.19
C SER A 111 13.63 -21.91 -23.08
N LYS A 112 13.38 -21.52 -21.81
CA LYS A 112 13.77 -22.25 -20.61
C LYS A 112 12.60 -22.37 -19.65
N VAL A 113 12.48 -23.53 -18.98
CA VAL A 113 11.56 -23.72 -17.87
C VAL A 113 12.30 -23.49 -16.56
N LYS A 114 11.84 -22.54 -15.75
CA LYS A 114 12.36 -22.29 -14.40
C LYS A 114 11.36 -22.82 -13.38
N LYS A 115 11.79 -23.74 -12.53
CA LYS A 115 11.03 -24.20 -11.36
C LYS A 115 11.02 -23.11 -10.29
N ILE A 116 9.85 -22.77 -9.77
CA ILE A 116 9.66 -21.92 -8.59
C ILE A 116 9.38 -22.85 -7.41
N SER A 117 10.43 -23.07 -6.60
CA SER A 117 10.38 -24.07 -5.52
C SER A 117 9.74 -23.54 -4.25
N ASP A 118 9.94 -22.24 -3.96
CA ASP A 118 9.56 -21.63 -2.70
C ASP A 118 8.06 -21.39 -2.65
N ARG A 119 7.44 -21.92 -1.61
CA ARG A 119 6.05 -21.69 -1.23
C ARG A 119 5.99 -20.83 0.04
N PRO A 120 4.86 -20.18 0.35
CA PRO A 120 4.68 -19.54 1.65
C PRO A 120 4.99 -20.52 2.80
N ALA A 121 5.50 -20.00 3.90
CA ALA A 121 5.85 -20.84 5.06
C ALA A 121 4.61 -21.50 5.72
N ASP A 122 3.43 -20.91 5.55
CA ASP A 122 2.13 -21.39 6.02
C ASP A 122 1.34 -22.15 4.93
N ASP A 123 1.98 -22.47 3.80
CA ASP A 123 1.41 -23.31 2.74
C ASP A 123 1.73 -24.78 3.01
N HIS A 124 0.70 -25.61 3.12
CA HIS A 124 0.83 -27.03 3.39
C HIS A 124 0.77 -27.91 2.12
N GLU A 125 0.59 -27.30 0.94
CA GLU A 125 0.64 -28.01 -0.33
C GLU A 125 2.07 -28.52 -0.61
N GLN A 126 2.16 -29.70 -1.23
CA GLN A 126 3.42 -30.33 -1.57
C GLN A 126 3.92 -29.90 -2.96
N GLY A 127 5.23 -29.96 -3.15
CA GLY A 127 5.88 -29.67 -4.42
C GLY A 127 6.19 -28.19 -4.63
N PRO A 128 6.58 -27.80 -5.86
CA PRO A 128 6.92 -26.41 -6.17
C PRO A 128 5.67 -25.54 -6.25
N LEU A 129 5.83 -24.22 -6.07
CA LEU A 129 4.76 -23.27 -6.31
C LEU A 129 4.27 -23.29 -7.76
N GLY A 130 5.20 -23.49 -8.72
CA GLY A 130 4.90 -23.61 -10.14
C GLY A 130 6.15 -23.53 -11.03
N TYR A 131 5.91 -23.29 -12.30
CA TYR A 131 6.94 -23.26 -13.34
C TYR A 131 6.77 -22.06 -14.25
N LEU A 132 7.86 -21.34 -14.51
CA LEU A 132 7.92 -20.23 -15.45
C LEU A 132 8.51 -20.69 -16.77
N VAL A 133 7.93 -20.26 -17.88
CA VAL A 133 8.56 -20.34 -19.20
C VAL A 133 9.18 -18.99 -19.52
N ARG A 134 10.47 -18.99 -19.86
CA ARG A 134 11.28 -17.79 -20.10
C ARG A 134 11.93 -17.81 -21.45
N VAL A 135 12.02 -16.64 -22.08
CA VAL A 135 12.66 -16.43 -23.36
C VAL A 135 13.63 -15.26 -23.29
N GLY A 136 14.78 -15.43 -23.95
CA GLY A 136 15.77 -14.37 -24.15
C GLY A 136 16.57 -14.03 -22.89
N SER A 137 17.59 -13.20 -23.13
CA SER A 137 18.46 -12.62 -22.11
C SER A 137 19.08 -11.36 -22.71
N PHE A 138 18.68 -10.19 -22.25
CA PHE A 138 19.02 -8.90 -22.87
C PHE A 138 19.71 -7.98 -21.87
N LYS A 139 20.68 -7.21 -22.33
CA LYS A 139 21.30 -6.13 -21.55
C LYS A 139 20.47 -4.85 -21.58
N SER A 140 19.59 -4.71 -22.55
CA SER A 140 18.72 -3.56 -22.75
C SER A 140 17.25 -3.94 -22.53
N GLU A 141 16.54 -3.18 -21.72
CA GLU A 141 15.09 -3.32 -21.53
C GLU A 141 14.34 -3.08 -22.85
N ARG A 142 14.82 -2.14 -23.67
CA ARG A 142 14.23 -1.85 -24.97
C ARG A 142 14.21 -3.08 -25.88
N ASP A 143 15.29 -3.85 -25.91
CA ASP A 143 15.38 -5.03 -26.78
C ASP A 143 14.54 -6.18 -26.23
N ALA A 144 14.48 -6.33 -24.91
CA ALA A 144 13.53 -7.26 -24.27
C ALA A 144 12.06 -6.88 -24.56
N ASN A 145 11.72 -5.58 -24.54
CA ASN A 145 10.38 -5.11 -24.86
C ASN A 145 9.99 -5.41 -26.30
N LYS A 146 10.90 -5.28 -27.28
CA LYS A 146 10.63 -5.66 -28.68
C LYS A 146 10.21 -7.11 -28.80
N LEU A 147 10.99 -8.04 -28.19
CA LEU A 147 10.65 -9.45 -28.24
C LEU A 147 9.36 -9.77 -27.45
N ARG A 148 9.12 -9.13 -26.32
CA ARG A 148 7.84 -9.25 -25.58
C ARG A 148 6.65 -8.89 -26.48
N ASP A 149 6.72 -7.78 -27.21
CA ASP A 149 5.62 -7.30 -28.05
C ASP A 149 5.41 -8.23 -29.26
N GLU A 150 6.48 -8.78 -29.83
CA GLU A 150 6.41 -9.84 -30.84
C GLU A 150 5.71 -11.09 -30.31
N LEU A 151 6.11 -11.57 -29.11
CA LEU A 151 5.50 -12.73 -28.46
C LEU A 151 4.01 -12.52 -28.17
N LYS A 152 3.62 -11.32 -27.71
CA LYS A 152 2.21 -10.97 -27.52
C LYS A 152 1.42 -11.04 -28.83
N GLY A 153 1.96 -10.53 -29.93
CA GLY A 153 1.36 -10.61 -31.25
C GLY A 153 1.21 -12.04 -31.78
N LYS A 154 2.00 -12.99 -31.27
CA LYS A 154 1.95 -14.43 -31.62
C LYS A 154 1.11 -15.28 -30.66
N GLY A 155 0.30 -14.64 -29.80
CA GLY A 155 -0.65 -15.33 -28.92
C GLY A 155 -0.14 -15.57 -27.48
N TYR A 156 1.05 -15.11 -27.12
CA TYR A 156 1.58 -15.18 -25.75
C TYR A 156 1.27 -13.88 -24.98
N GLY A 157 -0.01 -13.55 -24.85
CA GLY A 157 -0.52 -12.27 -24.32
C GLY A 157 -0.03 -11.92 -22.92
N ASN A 158 0.26 -12.93 -22.08
CA ASN A 158 0.75 -12.75 -20.71
C ASN A 158 2.25 -12.44 -20.60
N SER A 159 2.96 -12.35 -21.73
CA SER A 159 4.40 -12.09 -21.76
C SER A 159 4.73 -10.74 -21.13
N ARG A 160 5.75 -10.74 -20.24
CA ARG A 160 6.24 -9.54 -19.57
C ARG A 160 7.75 -9.54 -19.47
N VAL A 161 8.36 -8.37 -19.53
CA VAL A 161 9.78 -8.19 -19.26
C VAL A 161 9.99 -8.19 -17.74
N VAL A 162 11.02 -8.89 -17.28
CA VAL A 162 11.47 -8.94 -15.89
C VAL A 162 12.97 -8.70 -15.81
N PHE A 163 13.42 -7.95 -14.81
CA PHE A 163 14.84 -7.77 -14.52
C PHE A 163 15.30 -8.92 -13.61
N SER A 164 16.41 -9.57 -13.95
CA SER A 164 16.87 -10.79 -13.27
C SER A 164 17.14 -10.60 -11.78
N ALA A 165 17.63 -9.42 -11.39
CA ALA A 165 17.90 -9.10 -10.00
C ALA A 165 16.64 -8.96 -9.14
N GLU A 166 15.44 -8.80 -9.75
CA GLU A 166 14.15 -8.74 -9.04
C GLU A 166 13.51 -10.11 -8.81
N ASP A 167 14.14 -11.18 -9.25
CA ASP A 167 13.55 -12.52 -9.35
C ASP A 167 13.49 -13.30 -8.01
N GLY A 168 13.84 -12.65 -6.89
CA GLY A 168 13.83 -13.24 -5.55
C GLY A 168 15.04 -14.12 -5.23
N GLY A 169 15.85 -14.49 -6.23
CA GLY A 169 17.08 -15.27 -6.08
C GLY A 169 18.27 -14.44 -5.56
N LYS A 170 19.49 -14.98 -5.72
CA LYS A 170 20.73 -14.25 -5.36
C LYS A 170 20.83 -12.95 -6.15
N SER A 171 21.15 -11.86 -5.47
CA SER A 171 21.38 -10.53 -6.06
C SER A 171 22.46 -9.80 -5.29
N THR A 172 23.12 -8.87 -5.96
CA THR A 172 24.03 -7.91 -5.34
C THR A 172 23.37 -6.56 -5.10
N GLY A 173 22.08 -6.41 -5.40
CA GLY A 173 21.32 -5.17 -5.28
C GLY A 173 21.39 -4.30 -6.53
N PRO A 174 21.37 -2.98 -6.37
CA PRO A 174 21.31 -2.27 -5.08
C PRO A 174 19.92 -2.33 -4.42
N TRP A 175 19.90 -2.13 -3.11
CA TRP A 175 18.69 -1.87 -2.33
C TRP A 175 18.76 -0.46 -1.77
N VAL A 176 17.70 0.32 -1.98
CA VAL A 176 17.50 1.64 -1.38
C VAL A 176 16.39 1.53 -0.36
N VAL A 177 16.74 1.81 0.90
CA VAL A 177 15.84 1.66 2.06
C VAL A 177 15.73 2.98 2.79
N ASN A 178 14.49 3.41 3.08
CA ASN A 178 14.20 4.62 3.84
C ASN A 178 13.44 4.24 5.10
N ILE A 179 13.83 4.79 6.24
CA ILE A 179 13.33 4.41 7.56
C ILE A 179 12.93 5.66 8.33
N LEU A 180 11.71 5.69 8.83
CA LEU A 180 11.27 6.60 9.89
C LEU A 180 11.21 5.80 11.19
N GLU A 181 12.03 6.16 12.16
CA GLU A 181 11.99 5.61 13.52
C GLU A 181 11.34 6.63 14.45
N ILE A 182 10.28 6.21 15.16
CA ILE A 182 9.53 7.03 16.10
C ILE A 182 9.70 6.42 17.50
N ASP A 183 10.34 7.15 18.41
CA ASP A 183 10.44 6.79 19.83
C ASP A 183 9.25 7.41 20.60
N PRO A 184 8.22 6.63 20.97
CA PRO A 184 7.03 7.18 21.62
C PRO A 184 7.29 7.74 23.02
N LYS A 185 8.42 7.42 23.64
CA LYS A 185 8.83 8.00 24.93
C LYS A 185 9.31 9.43 24.77
N LYS A 186 9.86 9.77 23.61
CA LYS A 186 10.47 11.07 23.31
C LYS A 186 9.60 11.93 22.38
N PHE A 187 9.00 11.33 21.35
CA PHE A 187 8.15 12.03 20.40
C PHE A 187 6.84 12.48 21.04
N LYS A 188 6.52 13.76 20.95
CA LYS A 188 5.33 14.37 21.58
C LYS A 188 4.24 14.77 20.58
N GLY A 189 4.47 14.50 19.29
CA GLY A 189 3.47 14.69 18.24
C GLY A 189 2.45 13.55 18.16
N LYS A 190 1.81 13.38 17.01
CA LYS A 190 0.80 12.34 16.76
C LYS A 190 1.20 11.48 15.56
N VAL A 191 0.88 10.19 15.62
CA VAL A 191 0.98 9.24 14.50
C VAL A 191 -0.42 8.70 14.26
N LEU A 192 -0.99 8.93 13.08
CA LEU A 192 -2.37 8.53 12.76
C LEU A 192 -2.54 8.31 11.25
N PRO A 193 -3.52 7.49 10.84
CA PRO A 193 -3.90 7.41 9.43
C PRO A 193 -4.72 8.61 9.00
N GLU A 194 -4.62 8.93 7.71
CA GLU A 194 -5.36 9.99 7.03
C GLU A 194 -5.85 9.49 5.68
N LEU A 195 -7.13 9.68 5.35
CA LEU A 195 -7.70 9.34 4.06
C LEU A 195 -7.16 10.24 2.94
N GLY A 196 -7.03 9.69 1.74
CA GLY A 196 -6.49 10.39 0.59
C GLY A 196 -7.25 11.68 0.26
N THR A 197 -8.58 11.65 0.29
CA THR A 197 -9.44 12.81 -0.03
C THR A 197 -10.30 13.25 1.15
N GLU A 198 -9.89 12.93 2.39
CA GLU A 198 -10.65 13.14 3.63
C GLU A 198 -11.94 12.30 3.73
N ILE A 199 -12.32 11.60 2.67
CA ILE A 199 -13.44 10.66 2.58
C ILE A 199 -12.99 9.35 1.94
N VAL A 200 -13.76 8.28 2.09
CA VAL A 200 -13.41 6.95 1.54
C VAL A 200 -13.28 6.96 0.02
N PRO A 201 -14.21 7.52 -0.78
CA PRO A 201 -14.03 7.60 -2.22
C PRO A 201 -12.93 8.59 -2.61
N GLY A 202 -12.03 8.13 -3.48
CA GLY A 202 -10.98 8.95 -4.06
C GLY A 202 -9.59 8.63 -3.55
N LYS A 203 -8.62 9.23 -4.23
CA LYS A 203 -7.17 9.00 -3.99
C LYS A 203 -6.42 10.31 -4.08
N GLU A 204 -5.38 10.46 -3.28
CA GLU A 204 -4.54 11.66 -3.25
C GLU A 204 -3.05 11.27 -3.23
N LYS A 205 -2.18 12.12 -3.79
CA LYS A 205 -0.73 11.94 -3.70
C LYS A 205 -0.26 12.14 -2.26
N LEU A 206 0.71 11.34 -1.82
CA LEU A 206 1.27 11.43 -0.47
C LEU A 206 1.85 12.82 -0.16
N THR A 207 2.50 13.44 -1.16
CA THR A 207 3.02 14.81 -1.04
C THR A 207 1.91 15.84 -0.79
N SER A 208 0.73 15.66 -1.41
CA SER A 208 -0.44 16.53 -1.18
C SER A 208 -1.02 16.30 0.22
N ILE A 209 -1.19 15.02 0.63
CA ILE A 209 -1.65 14.68 1.99
C ILE A 209 -0.70 15.29 3.03
N SER A 210 0.62 15.17 2.84
CA SER A 210 1.61 15.74 3.73
C SER A 210 1.50 17.26 3.85
N ALA A 211 1.34 17.94 2.71
CA ALA A 211 1.19 19.40 2.68
C ALA A 211 -0.12 19.85 3.33
N ARG A 212 -1.25 19.18 3.03
CA ARG A 212 -2.58 19.50 3.57
C ARG A 212 -2.65 19.32 5.09
N THR A 213 -2.05 18.24 5.59
CA THR A 213 -2.09 17.92 7.03
C THR A 213 -1.02 18.66 7.85
N GLY A 214 -0.03 19.28 7.20
CA GLY A 214 1.12 19.86 7.89
C GLY A 214 2.03 18.80 8.54
N ALA A 215 2.04 17.59 8.01
CA ALA A 215 2.85 16.50 8.54
C ALA A 215 4.34 16.76 8.39
N ILE A 216 5.13 16.42 9.41
CA ILE A 216 6.59 16.50 9.38
C ILE A 216 7.23 15.29 8.70
N ALA A 217 6.49 14.20 8.57
CA ALA A 217 6.82 13.05 7.73
C ALA A 217 5.55 12.26 7.44
N THR A 218 5.50 11.55 6.31
CA THR A 218 4.40 10.66 5.94
C THR A 218 4.91 9.41 5.24
N VAL A 219 4.10 8.34 5.27
CA VAL A 219 4.30 7.14 4.47
C VAL A 219 2.94 6.65 3.97
N ASN A 220 2.88 6.01 2.79
CA ASN A 220 1.62 5.41 2.33
C ASN A 220 1.08 4.38 3.31
N GLY A 221 -0.23 4.26 3.36
CA GLY A 221 -0.93 3.36 4.27
C GLY A 221 -1.16 1.96 3.72
N GLY A 222 -2.38 1.46 3.88
CA GLY A 222 -2.77 0.11 3.55
C GLY A 222 -3.22 -0.09 2.11
N TYR A 223 -3.75 -1.30 1.84
CA TYR A 223 -4.33 -1.64 0.53
C TYR A 223 -5.64 -0.89 0.30
N PHE A 224 -5.91 -0.55 -0.96
CA PHE A 224 -7.11 0.16 -1.37
C PHE A 224 -7.55 -0.23 -2.78
N VAL A 225 -8.79 0.05 -3.13
CA VAL A 225 -9.37 -0.17 -4.45
C VAL A 225 -8.78 0.82 -5.46
N MET A 226 -8.14 0.29 -6.48
CA MET A 226 -7.40 1.09 -7.47
C MET A 226 -8.31 1.86 -8.43
N GLY A 227 -9.46 1.30 -8.78
CA GLY A 227 -10.36 1.90 -9.76
C GLY A 227 -11.77 1.33 -9.71
N PRO A 228 -12.72 1.95 -10.45
CA PRO A 228 -14.15 1.65 -10.36
C PRO A 228 -14.55 0.26 -10.86
N SER A 229 -13.67 -0.44 -11.59
CA SER A 229 -13.89 -1.84 -11.98
C SER A 229 -13.81 -2.81 -10.81
N ASP A 230 -13.09 -2.43 -9.76
CA ASP A 230 -12.77 -3.28 -8.62
C ASP A 230 -13.62 -2.93 -7.39
N GLY A 231 -14.38 -1.85 -7.42
CA GLY A 231 -15.21 -1.38 -6.32
C GLY A 231 -15.31 0.15 -6.26
N THR A 232 -15.47 0.70 -5.06
CA THR A 232 -15.39 2.14 -4.82
C THR A 232 -13.92 2.56 -4.83
N GLU A 233 -13.53 3.36 -5.82
CA GLU A 233 -12.14 3.83 -5.94
C GLU A 233 -11.68 4.57 -4.67
N GLY A 234 -10.56 4.16 -4.10
CA GLY A 234 -10.01 4.69 -2.85
C GLY A 234 -10.47 3.96 -1.59
N ASP A 235 -11.52 3.14 -1.67
CA ASP A 235 -11.99 2.32 -0.55
C ASP A 235 -10.85 1.42 -0.01
N LEU A 236 -10.73 1.35 1.33
CA LEU A 236 -9.64 0.65 1.97
C LEU A 236 -9.91 -0.86 2.05
N ALA A 237 -8.98 -1.65 1.53
CA ALA A 237 -9.14 -3.10 1.38
C ALA A 237 -8.72 -3.86 2.64
N GLY A 238 -9.41 -3.64 3.74
CA GLY A 238 -9.19 -4.26 5.03
C GLY A 238 -9.54 -3.34 6.19
N ALA A 239 -9.33 -3.83 7.42
CA ALA A 239 -9.69 -3.09 8.61
C ALA A 239 -9.04 -1.70 8.65
N SER A 240 -9.84 -0.66 8.64
CA SER A 240 -9.37 0.71 8.79
C SER A 240 -10.21 1.44 9.85
N MET A 241 -9.52 2.15 10.74
CA MET A 241 -10.13 2.96 11.79
C MET A 241 -9.36 4.25 11.96
N ILE A 242 -10.06 5.36 12.04
CA ILE A 242 -9.46 6.68 12.26
C ILE A 242 -10.10 7.32 13.48
N GLY A 243 -9.31 7.62 14.50
CA GLY A 243 -9.79 8.29 15.71
C GLY A 243 -10.95 7.58 16.42
N GLY A 244 -11.00 6.24 16.37
CA GLY A 244 -12.04 5.40 16.97
C GLY A 244 -13.26 5.17 16.09
N GLU A 245 -13.35 5.79 14.91
CA GLU A 245 -14.37 5.51 13.91
C GLU A 245 -13.90 4.42 12.95
N LEU A 246 -14.66 3.33 12.83
CA LEU A 246 -14.40 2.28 11.85
C LEU A 246 -14.77 2.80 10.46
N ILE A 247 -13.81 2.80 9.55
CA ILE A 247 -13.95 3.31 8.17
C ILE A 247 -14.23 2.17 7.20
N SER A 248 -13.60 1.03 7.41
CA SER A 248 -13.69 -0.14 6.54
C SER A 248 -13.58 -1.43 7.36
N GLU A 249 -14.33 -2.45 6.99
CA GLU A 249 -14.33 -3.77 7.66
C GLU A 249 -13.05 -4.54 7.39
N ALA A 250 -12.79 -5.54 8.24
CA ALA A 250 -11.66 -6.45 8.10
C ALA A 250 -11.89 -7.49 6.99
N VAL A 251 -10.83 -7.86 6.30
CA VAL A 251 -10.79 -8.91 5.27
C VAL A 251 -9.84 -10.02 5.74
N ASN A 252 -10.32 -11.27 5.75
CA ASN A 252 -9.54 -12.49 6.07
C ASN A 252 -8.75 -12.44 7.39
N GLY A 253 -9.13 -11.60 8.35
CA GLY A 253 -8.38 -11.43 9.60
C GLY A 253 -6.92 -10.98 9.37
N ARG A 254 -6.68 -10.19 8.33
CA ARG A 254 -5.35 -9.70 7.96
C ARG A 254 -4.69 -8.94 9.09
N THR A 255 -3.38 -9.07 9.13
CA THR A 255 -2.54 -8.33 10.07
C THR A 255 -2.52 -6.85 9.70
N SER A 256 -2.69 -6.00 10.69
CA SER A 256 -2.80 -4.56 10.57
C SER A 256 -1.89 -3.85 11.56
N LEU A 257 -1.55 -2.59 11.29
CA LEU A 257 -0.93 -1.69 12.25
C LEU A 257 -2.04 -1.04 13.09
N VAL A 258 -2.06 -1.34 14.39
CA VAL A 258 -2.99 -0.74 15.36
C VAL A 258 -2.26 0.34 16.15
N LEU A 259 -2.72 1.57 16.05
CA LEU A 259 -2.19 2.75 16.74
C LEU A 259 -3.04 3.06 17.97
N SER A 260 -2.39 3.40 19.07
CA SER A 260 -3.03 3.89 20.30
C SER A 260 -2.30 5.14 20.81
N GLY A 261 -2.66 6.29 20.30
CA GLY A 261 -1.87 7.51 20.41
C GLY A 261 -0.51 7.32 19.73
N ASN A 262 0.59 7.49 20.47
CA ASN A 262 1.95 7.27 19.96
C ASN A 262 2.48 5.84 20.20
N ARG A 263 1.64 4.90 20.61
CA ARG A 263 1.99 3.48 20.73
C ARG A 263 1.43 2.72 19.54
N ALA A 264 2.09 1.64 19.17
CA ALA A 264 1.64 0.77 18.10
C ALA A 264 1.72 -0.70 18.52
N GLN A 265 0.92 -1.53 17.86
CA GLN A 265 1.03 -2.99 17.86
C GLN A 265 0.71 -3.49 16.46
N ILE A 266 1.28 -4.62 16.11
CA ILE A 266 0.95 -5.37 14.90
C ILE A 266 0.05 -6.52 15.31
N ALA A 267 -1.17 -6.57 14.81
CA ALA A 267 -2.18 -7.53 15.23
C ALA A 267 -3.05 -8.00 14.07
N SER A 268 -3.51 -9.24 14.12
CA SER A 268 -4.59 -9.73 13.24
C SER A 268 -5.89 -9.03 13.65
N VAL A 269 -6.59 -8.40 12.70
CA VAL A 269 -7.82 -7.65 12.98
C VAL A 269 -9.02 -8.33 12.34
N GLU A 270 -10.08 -8.53 13.14
CA GLU A 270 -11.37 -9.03 12.70
C GLU A 270 -12.47 -8.03 13.06
N THR A 271 -13.47 -7.90 12.21
CA THR A 271 -14.69 -7.11 12.48
C THR A 271 -15.93 -8.02 12.40
N LYS A 272 -16.89 -7.77 13.30
CA LYS A 272 -18.22 -8.39 13.25
C LYS A 272 -19.25 -7.27 13.32
N LEU A 273 -19.98 -7.10 12.25
CA LEU A 273 -20.94 -6.03 12.07
C LEU A 273 -22.35 -6.63 11.99
N SER A 274 -23.32 -6.03 12.64
CA SER A 274 -24.70 -6.47 12.53
C SER A 274 -25.67 -5.34 12.85
N VAL A 275 -26.89 -5.48 12.36
CA VAL A 275 -28.02 -4.61 12.71
C VAL A 275 -29.10 -5.43 13.41
N THR A 276 -29.74 -4.86 14.42
CA THR A 276 -30.86 -5.45 15.15
C THR A 276 -32.02 -4.46 15.13
N ALA A 277 -33.18 -4.90 14.67
CA ALA A 277 -34.41 -4.12 14.64
C ALA A 277 -35.17 -4.19 15.98
N SER A 278 -36.15 -3.31 16.16
CA SER A 278 -36.95 -3.24 17.41
C SER A 278 -37.76 -4.50 17.69
N ASP A 279 -38.10 -5.26 16.66
CA ASP A 279 -38.79 -6.57 16.76
C ASP A 279 -37.83 -7.75 17.04
N ALA A 280 -36.57 -7.43 17.39
CA ALA A 280 -35.46 -8.37 17.64
C ALA A 280 -34.93 -9.10 16.38
N ALA A 281 -35.44 -8.81 15.19
CA ALA A 281 -34.86 -9.33 13.95
C ALA A 281 -33.42 -8.83 13.80
N LYS A 282 -32.50 -9.76 13.45
CA LYS A 282 -31.09 -9.46 13.32
C LYS A 282 -30.57 -9.87 11.94
N ARG A 283 -29.70 -9.02 11.36
CA ARG A 283 -28.96 -9.33 10.14
C ARG A 283 -27.50 -8.90 10.28
N GLU A 284 -26.58 -9.64 9.65
CA GLU A 284 -25.19 -9.22 9.50
C GLU A 284 -25.10 -8.05 8.53
N LEU A 285 -24.14 -7.16 8.76
CA LEU A 285 -23.71 -6.16 7.79
C LEU A 285 -22.52 -6.74 7.04
N ASP A 286 -22.64 -6.81 5.74
CA ASP A 286 -21.65 -7.41 4.84
C ASP A 286 -20.48 -6.46 4.57
N GLY A 287 -20.66 -5.16 4.84
CA GLY A 287 -19.60 -4.19 4.68
C GLY A 287 -19.93 -2.79 5.20
N LEU A 288 -18.91 -1.94 5.12
CA LEU A 288 -18.94 -0.56 5.56
C LEU A 288 -18.29 0.35 4.53
N ASN A 289 -19.00 1.40 4.11
CA ASN A 289 -18.50 2.44 3.20
C ASN A 289 -17.95 1.91 1.86
N ARG A 290 -18.57 0.89 1.30
CA ARG A 290 -18.20 0.30 0.02
C ARG A 290 -19.40 0.03 -0.87
N LYS A 291 -19.17 -0.13 -2.16
CA LYS A 291 -20.21 -0.47 -3.13
C LYS A 291 -20.74 -1.88 -2.87
N PRO A 292 -22.08 -2.07 -2.77
CA PRO A 292 -22.66 -3.40 -2.71
C PRO A 292 -22.34 -4.23 -3.97
N GLY A 293 -22.10 -5.53 -3.80
CA GLY A 293 -21.89 -6.48 -4.89
C GLY A 293 -20.46 -6.57 -5.41
N LEU A 294 -19.55 -5.73 -4.94
CA LEU A 294 -18.14 -5.80 -5.27
C LEU A 294 -17.32 -5.76 -3.99
N ILE A 295 -16.54 -6.80 -3.74
CA ILE A 295 -15.43 -6.76 -2.81
C ILE A 295 -14.19 -6.30 -3.55
N ARG A 296 -13.29 -5.68 -2.85
CA ARG A 296 -12.11 -4.97 -3.29
C ARG A 296 -11.15 -5.82 -4.10
N GLY A 297 -10.72 -5.34 -5.25
CA GLY A 297 -9.76 -5.99 -6.12
C GLY A 297 -8.30 -5.90 -5.66
N CYS A 298 -7.99 -6.14 -4.38
CA CYS A 298 -6.64 -6.03 -3.85
C CYS A 298 -5.87 -7.35 -3.78
N GLY A 299 -6.37 -8.37 -4.46
CA GLY A 299 -5.60 -9.57 -4.76
C GLY A 299 -5.53 -10.62 -3.67
N GLY A 300 -6.44 -10.66 -2.72
CA GLY A 300 -6.55 -11.76 -1.77
C GLY A 300 -7.77 -12.63 -2.02
N ILE A 301 -7.79 -13.83 -1.44
CA ILE A 301 -9.01 -14.63 -1.40
C ILE A 301 -10.09 -13.80 -0.69
N GLY A 302 -11.25 -13.66 -1.30
CA GLY A 302 -12.37 -12.88 -0.80
C GLY A 302 -12.36 -11.40 -1.21
N ASP A 303 -11.26 -10.87 -1.77
CA ASP A 303 -11.18 -9.46 -2.19
C ASP A 303 -11.79 -9.19 -3.58
N ASN A 304 -11.88 -10.22 -4.42
CA ASN A 304 -12.39 -10.12 -5.79
C ASN A 304 -13.71 -10.86 -6.00
N LEU A 305 -14.42 -11.17 -4.93
CA LEU A 305 -15.71 -11.85 -5.04
C LEU A 305 -16.74 -10.88 -5.58
N ASN A 306 -17.30 -11.20 -6.73
CA ASN A 306 -18.49 -10.56 -7.25
C ASN A 306 -19.72 -11.28 -6.69
N PHE A 307 -20.44 -10.62 -5.78
CA PHE A 307 -21.67 -11.15 -5.19
C PHE A 307 -22.91 -10.99 -6.08
N GLY A 308 -22.74 -10.68 -7.35
CA GLY A 308 -23.85 -10.52 -8.30
C GLY A 308 -24.78 -11.72 -8.43
N THR A 309 -24.40 -12.86 -7.88
CA THR A 309 -25.22 -14.09 -7.77
C THR A 309 -25.65 -14.39 -6.35
N ASP A 310 -25.24 -13.57 -5.37
CA ASP A 310 -25.59 -13.75 -3.96
C ASP A 310 -27.00 -13.24 -3.66
N SER A 311 -27.56 -13.71 -2.55
CA SER A 311 -28.87 -13.32 -2.02
C SER A 311 -29.00 -11.83 -1.71
N GLY A 312 -27.90 -11.09 -1.71
CA GLY A 312 -27.82 -9.65 -1.53
C GLY A 312 -27.08 -9.24 -0.28
N GLU A 313 -26.47 -8.05 -0.33
CA GLU A 313 -25.66 -7.48 0.73
C GLU A 313 -26.36 -6.34 1.47
N LEU A 314 -26.02 -6.17 2.74
CA LEU A 314 -26.38 -5.03 3.58
C LEU A 314 -25.12 -4.23 3.93
N ILE A 315 -25.00 -3.04 3.37
CA ILE A 315 -23.85 -2.15 3.57
C ILE A 315 -24.27 -0.95 4.41
N GLN A 316 -23.46 -0.59 5.39
CA GLN A 316 -23.61 0.67 6.11
C GLN A 316 -22.74 1.74 5.48
N PHE A 317 -23.33 2.94 5.26
CA PHE A 317 -22.60 4.13 4.87
C PHE A 317 -22.65 5.16 6.00
N THR A 318 -21.47 5.70 6.35
CA THR A 318 -21.30 6.80 7.32
C THR A 318 -20.86 8.07 6.60
N SER A 319 -20.82 9.20 7.31
CA SER A 319 -20.33 10.47 6.76
C SER A 319 -18.90 10.39 6.22
N SER A 320 -18.12 9.40 6.64
CA SER A 320 -16.77 9.13 6.10
C SER A 320 -16.77 8.65 4.65
N PHE A 321 -17.90 8.16 4.13
CA PHE A 321 -18.06 7.88 2.69
C PHE A 321 -18.28 9.16 1.85
N GLY A 322 -18.70 10.25 2.47
CA GLY A 322 -19.02 11.51 1.81
C GLY A 322 -20.51 11.87 1.90
N ALA A 323 -20.98 12.72 0.98
CA ALA A 323 -22.31 13.30 1.08
C ALA A 323 -23.46 12.37 0.64
N LYS A 324 -23.18 11.39 -0.25
CA LYS A 324 -24.18 10.50 -0.85
C LYS A 324 -23.64 9.11 -1.04
N THR A 325 -24.56 8.12 -0.97
CA THR A 325 -24.31 6.75 -1.43
C THR A 325 -24.30 6.70 -2.96
N GLU A 326 -23.72 5.63 -3.53
CA GLU A 326 -23.76 5.42 -4.98
C GLU A 326 -25.17 5.00 -5.44
N PRO A 327 -25.70 5.57 -6.55
CA PRO A 327 -27.01 5.22 -7.07
C PRO A 327 -27.06 3.76 -7.59
N GLY A 328 -28.22 3.17 -7.57
CA GLY A 328 -28.47 1.82 -8.09
C GLY A 328 -29.73 1.19 -7.54
N ASP A 329 -29.96 -0.07 -7.94
CA ASP A 329 -31.08 -0.86 -7.46
C ASP A 329 -30.88 -1.31 -6.01
N GLY A 330 -31.98 -1.40 -5.25
CA GLY A 330 -31.96 -1.82 -3.86
C GLY A 330 -32.88 -0.99 -2.98
N VAL A 331 -32.70 -1.09 -1.68
CA VAL A 331 -33.42 -0.32 -0.65
C VAL A 331 -32.41 0.42 0.21
N GLU A 332 -32.69 1.68 0.48
CA GLU A 332 -31.92 2.46 1.45
C GLU A 332 -32.78 2.95 2.59
N VAL A 333 -32.18 2.97 3.76
CA VAL A 333 -32.78 3.42 5.01
C VAL A 333 -31.86 4.41 5.68
N ASN A 334 -32.32 5.66 5.84
CA ASN A 334 -31.57 6.69 6.54
C ASN A 334 -31.83 6.59 8.05
N LEU A 335 -30.76 6.57 8.81
CA LEU A 335 -30.80 6.55 10.28
C LEU A 335 -30.26 7.86 10.85
N ASN A 336 -30.96 8.41 11.84
CA ASN A 336 -30.44 9.53 12.61
C ASN A 336 -29.38 9.04 13.64
N SER A 337 -28.81 9.98 14.42
CA SER A 337 -27.80 9.69 15.44
C SER A 337 -28.27 8.77 16.58
N LYS A 338 -29.58 8.54 16.72
CA LYS A 338 -30.16 7.61 17.70
C LYS A 338 -30.47 6.24 17.10
N GLY A 339 -30.23 6.06 15.79
CA GLY A 339 -30.54 4.86 15.04
C GLY A 339 -32.01 4.76 14.64
N GLU A 340 -32.78 5.84 14.68
CA GLU A 340 -34.17 5.88 14.26
C GLU A 340 -34.25 6.07 12.74
N VAL A 341 -35.12 5.32 12.08
CA VAL A 341 -35.38 5.40 10.65
C VAL A 341 -36.08 6.73 10.32
N THR A 342 -35.43 7.55 9.52
CA THR A 342 -35.97 8.85 9.07
C THR A 342 -36.47 8.84 7.62
N GLU A 343 -35.97 7.91 6.81
CA GLU A 343 -36.37 7.75 5.41
C GLU A 343 -36.21 6.28 4.98
N VAL A 344 -37.10 5.80 4.13
CA VAL A 344 -37.01 4.50 3.45
C VAL A 344 -37.21 4.72 1.95
N ARG A 345 -36.23 4.30 1.13
CA ARG A 345 -36.24 4.45 -0.33
C ARG A 345 -36.10 3.10 -1.01
N LYS A 346 -36.82 2.92 -2.12
CA LYS A 346 -36.74 1.72 -2.97
C LYS A 346 -35.70 1.86 -4.11
N SER A 347 -34.67 2.71 -3.87
CA SER A 347 -33.52 2.89 -4.74
C SER A 347 -32.35 3.38 -3.90
N ARG A 348 -31.12 3.15 -4.34
CA ARG A 348 -29.90 3.70 -3.72
C ARG A 348 -29.58 5.10 -4.24
N GLY A 349 -28.71 5.84 -3.58
CA GLY A 349 -28.28 7.18 -3.94
C GLY A 349 -28.80 8.27 -3.01
N SER A 350 -29.11 7.94 -1.74
CA SER A 350 -29.58 8.91 -0.75
C SER A 350 -28.44 9.76 -0.19
N PHE A 351 -28.80 10.91 0.38
CA PHE A 351 -27.87 11.70 1.20
C PHE A 351 -27.55 10.97 2.50
N ILE A 352 -26.28 10.98 2.87
CA ILE A 352 -25.79 10.40 4.13
C ILE A 352 -25.89 11.47 5.22
N PRO A 353 -26.61 11.22 6.32
CA PRO A 353 -26.70 12.17 7.42
C PRO A 353 -25.34 12.40 8.09
N LEU A 354 -24.97 13.67 8.34
CA LEU A 354 -23.72 14.01 9.04
C LEU A 354 -23.59 13.35 10.43
N LYS A 355 -24.73 13.18 11.12
CA LYS A 355 -24.82 12.48 12.41
C LYS A 355 -25.82 11.34 12.29
N GLY A 356 -25.39 10.25 11.68
CA GLY A 356 -26.23 9.11 11.41
C GLY A 356 -25.56 8.18 10.39
N SER A 357 -26.36 7.40 9.67
CA SER A 357 -25.86 6.50 8.63
C SER A 357 -26.97 6.15 7.64
N VAL A 358 -26.58 5.52 6.54
CA VAL A 358 -27.49 4.88 5.60
C VAL A 358 -27.22 3.38 5.63
N LEU A 359 -28.26 2.57 5.70
CA LEU A 359 -28.19 1.14 5.44
C LEU A 359 -28.70 0.89 4.02
N ALA A 360 -27.84 0.36 3.15
CA ALA A 360 -28.19 0.04 1.77
C ALA A 360 -28.23 -1.47 1.59
N GLY A 361 -29.38 -1.99 1.19
CA GLY A 361 -29.61 -3.41 0.96
C GLY A 361 -29.88 -3.72 -0.51
N THR A 362 -29.29 -4.83 -0.99
CA THR A 362 -29.62 -5.45 -2.28
C THR A 362 -30.23 -6.83 -2.04
N GLY A 363 -30.93 -7.41 -3.02
CA GLY A 363 -31.50 -8.76 -2.91
C GLY A 363 -32.27 -8.99 -1.60
N ASP A 364 -31.92 -10.05 -0.85
CA ASP A 364 -32.56 -10.40 0.42
C ASP A 364 -32.34 -9.34 1.51
N ALA A 365 -31.24 -8.61 1.47
CA ALA A 365 -31.03 -7.51 2.41
C ALA A 365 -32.00 -6.35 2.17
N ALA A 366 -32.34 -6.07 0.92
CA ALA A 366 -33.38 -5.10 0.59
C ALA A 366 -34.76 -5.53 1.14
N ASN A 367 -35.10 -6.80 1.01
CA ASN A 367 -36.34 -7.37 1.56
C ASN A 367 -36.37 -7.30 3.08
N TRP A 368 -35.23 -7.59 3.74
CA TRP A 368 -35.10 -7.47 5.19
C TRP A 368 -35.33 -6.02 5.66
N LEU A 369 -34.73 -5.03 4.96
CA LEU A 369 -34.94 -3.62 5.28
C LEU A 369 -36.43 -3.21 5.14
N LEU A 370 -37.10 -3.62 4.06
CA LEU A 370 -38.54 -3.34 3.85
C LEU A 370 -39.43 -3.95 4.93
N ALA A 371 -39.06 -5.11 5.45
CA ALA A 371 -39.83 -5.78 6.52
C ALA A 371 -39.65 -5.10 7.88
N HIS A 372 -38.41 -4.73 8.25
CA HIS A 372 -38.03 -4.40 9.62
C HIS A 372 -37.68 -2.91 9.83
N ALA A 373 -37.42 -2.11 8.78
CA ALA A 373 -36.96 -0.72 8.87
C ALA A 373 -38.05 0.27 8.44
N LYS A 374 -39.13 0.37 9.20
CA LYS A 374 -40.21 1.34 8.96
C LYS A 374 -39.86 2.70 9.60
N LEU A 375 -40.45 3.80 9.09
CA LEU A 375 -40.28 5.13 9.66
C LEU A 375 -40.51 5.13 11.18
N GLY A 376 -39.61 5.79 11.91
CA GLY A 376 -39.62 5.87 13.37
C GLY A 376 -39.15 4.63 14.11
N VAL A 377 -38.96 3.49 13.44
CA VAL A 377 -38.40 2.27 14.05
C VAL A 377 -36.92 2.49 14.37
N LYS A 378 -36.47 1.95 15.48
CA LYS A 378 -35.07 2.00 15.87
C LYS A 378 -34.32 0.76 15.39
N LEU A 379 -33.26 0.97 14.64
CA LEU A 379 -32.28 -0.02 14.25
C LEU A 379 -30.98 0.17 15.04
N LYS A 380 -30.52 -0.87 15.72
CA LYS A 380 -29.26 -0.84 16.47
C LYS A 380 -28.16 -1.47 15.64
N VAL A 381 -27.23 -0.68 15.16
CA VAL A 381 -25.98 -1.17 14.57
C VAL A 381 -25.04 -1.58 15.69
N ASN A 382 -24.48 -2.78 15.59
CA ASN A 382 -23.53 -3.33 16.54
C ASN A 382 -22.21 -3.60 15.81
N THR A 383 -21.13 -3.04 16.33
CA THR A 383 -19.77 -3.22 15.82
C THR A 383 -18.92 -3.88 16.92
N ARG A 384 -18.28 -4.99 16.58
CA ARG A 384 -17.29 -5.64 17.42
C ARG A 384 -16.00 -5.78 16.64
N ILE A 385 -14.92 -5.29 17.21
CA ILE A 385 -13.58 -5.35 16.63
C ILE A 385 -12.71 -6.22 17.55
N LEU A 386 -11.95 -7.12 16.95
CA LEU A 386 -11.01 -7.98 17.65
C LEU A 386 -9.61 -7.70 17.09
N ALA A 387 -8.64 -7.59 17.99
CA ALA A 387 -7.21 -7.59 17.67
C ALA A 387 -6.60 -8.83 18.35
N ASP A 388 -5.98 -9.72 17.59
CA ASP A 388 -5.50 -11.03 18.05
C ASP A 388 -6.54 -11.80 18.86
N LYS A 389 -7.78 -11.80 18.35
CA LYS A 389 -8.98 -12.42 18.97
C LYS A 389 -9.43 -11.75 20.30
N GLN A 390 -8.76 -10.72 20.77
CA GLN A 390 -9.16 -9.97 21.96
C GLN A 390 -10.01 -8.75 21.57
N PRO A 391 -11.06 -8.42 22.34
CA PRO A 391 -11.88 -7.25 22.06
C PRO A 391 -11.06 -5.95 22.04
N LEU A 392 -11.09 -5.24 20.90
CA LEU A 392 -10.52 -3.91 20.77
C LEU A 392 -11.63 -2.87 20.95
N LYS A 393 -11.56 -2.08 22.03
CA LYS A 393 -12.54 -1.04 22.27
C LYS A 393 -12.20 0.20 21.45
N ALA A 394 -13.12 0.61 20.58
CA ALA A 394 -13.01 1.85 19.84
C ALA A 394 -12.92 3.06 20.81
N ALA A 395 -11.96 3.94 20.57
CA ALA A 395 -11.75 5.15 21.35
C ALA A 395 -11.02 6.19 20.48
N PRO A 396 -11.15 7.50 20.73
CA PRO A 396 -10.56 8.55 19.88
C PRO A 396 -9.05 8.46 19.63
N LYS A 397 -8.33 7.74 20.50
CA LYS A 397 -6.88 7.50 20.35
C LYS A 397 -6.55 6.23 19.56
N ILE A 398 -7.53 5.41 19.20
CA ILE A 398 -7.33 4.14 18.48
C ILE A 398 -7.52 4.38 17.00
N SER A 399 -6.55 3.94 16.23
CA SER A 399 -6.62 3.91 14.77
C SER A 399 -6.05 2.59 14.25
N ILE A 400 -6.47 2.18 13.06
CA ILE A 400 -6.04 0.94 12.42
C ILE A 400 -5.70 1.26 10.96
N VAL A 401 -4.54 0.81 10.51
CA VAL A 401 -4.13 0.80 9.11
C VAL A 401 -4.06 -0.64 8.65
N ASN A 402 -4.83 -0.99 7.62
CA ASN A 402 -4.83 -2.34 7.08
C ASN A 402 -3.48 -2.70 6.46
N GLY A 403 -3.19 -3.99 6.40
CA GLY A 403 -1.95 -4.50 5.83
C GLY A 403 -2.02 -6.00 5.54
N GLY A 404 -0.88 -6.65 5.61
CA GLY A 404 -0.69 -8.08 5.41
C GLY A 404 0.29 -8.38 4.26
N PRO A 405 0.89 -9.54 4.29
CA PRO A 405 0.86 -10.50 5.40
C PRO A 405 1.70 -10.04 6.60
N GLN A 406 1.47 -10.65 7.75
CA GLN A 406 2.39 -10.60 8.88
C GLN A 406 3.78 -11.07 8.42
N LEU A 407 4.82 -10.39 8.88
CA LEU A 407 6.22 -10.70 8.56
C LEU A 407 7.00 -11.23 9.76
N LEU A 408 6.79 -10.61 10.92
CA LEU A 408 7.41 -10.99 12.19
C LEU A 408 6.35 -11.10 13.28
N HIS A 409 6.59 -12.01 14.24
CA HIS A 409 5.86 -12.12 15.48
C HIS A 409 6.80 -12.60 16.60
N ASP A 410 6.84 -11.87 17.69
CA ASP A 410 7.74 -12.13 18.83
C ASP A 410 9.21 -12.36 18.40
N GLY A 411 9.72 -11.52 17.51
CA GLY A 411 11.08 -11.58 16.99
C GLY A 411 11.38 -12.73 16.03
N LYS A 412 10.37 -13.51 15.64
CA LYS A 412 10.50 -14.64 14.70
C LYS A 412 9.87 -14.33 13.35
N GLU A 413 10.50 -14.81 12.29
CA GLU A 413 9.90 -14.76 10.96
C GLU A 413 8.58 -15.56 10.98
N LYS A 414 7.48 -14.91 10.62
CA LYS A 414 6.14 -15.49 10.57
C LYS A 414 5.33 -14.88 9.45
N ILE A 415 5.55 -15.42 8.24
CA ILE A 415 4.88 -14.92 7.03
C ILE A 415 3.58 -15.72 6.84
N ASN A 416 2.44 -15.11 7.20
CA ASN A 416 1.12 -15.73 7.14
C ASN A 416 0.44 -15.49 5.78
N ALA A 417 1.09 -15.81 4.67
CA ALA A 417 0.60 -15.43 3.35
C ALA A 417 -0.65 -16.21 2.92
N VAL A 418 -0.74 -17.50 3.22
CA VAL A 418 -1.93 -18.32 2.91
C VAL A 418 -3.10 -17.93 3.78
N LYS A 419 -2.86 -17.87 5.10
CA LYS A 419 -3.89 -17.54 6.09
C LYS A 419 -4.54 -16.18 5.84
N GLU A 420 -3.75 -15.20 5.39
CA GLU A 420 -4.21 -13.84 5.13
C GLU A 420 -4.69 -13.61 3.68
N GLY A 421 -4.77 -14.68 2.86
CA GLY A 421 -5.34 -14.65 1.53
C GLY A 421 -4.39 -14.15 0.43
N PHE A 422 -3.07 -14.19 0.65
CA PHE A 422 -2.06 -13.79 -0.34
C PHE A 422 -1.49 -14.96 -1.15
N ASN A 423 -1.94 -16.19 -0.89
CA ASN A 423 -1.67 -17.36 -1.73
C ASN A 423 -2.86 -18.31 -1.68
N TRP A 424 -3.25 -18.83 -2.85
CA TRP A 424 -4.29 -19.85 -2.99
C TRP A 424 -4.02 -20.74 -4.21
N SER A 425 -4.51 -21.95 -4.17
CA SER A 425 -4.17 -23.01 -5.14
C SER A 425 -4.62 -22.69 -6.57
N GLU A 426 -5.70 -21.92 -6.74
CA GLU A 426 -6.23 -21.55 -8.05
C GLU A 426 -5.33 -20.57 -8.79
N ASN A 427 -4.60 -19.71 -8.06
CA ASN A 427 -3.73 -18.70 -8.65
C ASN A 427 -2.40 -18.53 -7.90
N PRO A 428 -1.51 -19.54 -7.91
CA PRO A 428 -0.21 -19.46 -7.23
C PRO A 428 0.74 -18.43 -7.88
N GLU A 429 0.48 -18.01 -9.13
CA GLU A 429 1.22 -16.95 -9.79
C GLU A 429 1.11 -15.62 -9.04
N PHE A 430 -0.02 -15.36 -8.38
CA PHE A 430 -0.21 -14.16 -7.58
C PHE A 430 0.85 -14.08 -6.47
N TYR A 431 1.01 -15.16 -5.67
CA TYR A 431 2.04 -15.18 -4.62
C TYR A 431 3.45 -15.07 -5.20
N TYR A 432 3.75 -15.75 -6.32
CA TYR A 432 5.03 -15.59 -6.99
C TYR A 432 5.33 -14.13 -7.33
N LYS A 433 4.36 -13.43 -7.96
CA LYS A 433 4.50 -12.02 -8.35
C LYS A 433 4.58 -11.08 -7.15
N PHE A 434 3.82 -11.38 -6.11
CA PHE A 434 3.63 -10.50 -4.96
C PHE A 434 4.60 -10.80 -3.82
N GLY A 435 4.79 -12.08 -3.45
CA GLY A 435 5.57 -12.50 -2.28
C GLY A 435 7.01 -12.90 -2.57
N GLU A 436 7.25 -13.69 -3.63
CA GLU A 436 8.56 -14.27 -3.94
C GLU A 436 9.44 -13.35 -4.79
N ARG A 437 8.88 -12.58 -5.71
CA ARG A 437 9.64 -11.56 -6.43
C ARG A 437 9.86 -10.33 -5.56
N ARG A 438 11.00 -9.68 -5.79
CA ARG A 438 11.29 -8.37 -5.21
C ARG A 438 10.37 -7.32 -5.80
N ASN A 439 9.83 -6.49 -4.94
CA ASN A 439 8.93 -5.37 -5.26
C ASN A 439 9.29 -4.17 -4.39
N PRO A 440 8.89 -2.96 -4.76
CA PRO A 440 8.84 -1.87 -3.79
C PRO A 440 7.97 -2.28 -2.61
N ARG A 441 8.40 -1.97 -1.39
CA ARG A 441 7.70 -2.34 -0.15
C ARG A 441 7.51 -1.15 0.76
N THR A 442 6.39 -1.16 1.45
CA THR A 442 6.15 -0.35 2.63
C THR A 442 5.86 -1.29 3.78
N LEU A 443 6.56 -1.10 4.89
CA LEU A 443 6.56 -1.99 6.03
C LEU A 443 6.33 -1.19 7.31
N ALA A 444 5.60 -1.76 8.25
CA ALA A 444 5.47 -1.23 9.61
C ALA A 444 5.94 -2.26 10.62
N GLY A 445 6.59 -1.82 11.70
CA GLY A 445 7.02 -2.70 12.78
C GLY A 445 7.11 -2.00 14.11
N VAL A 446 7.20 -2.81 15.16
CA VAL A 446 7.32 -2.36 16.54
C VAL A 446 8.52 -3.08 17.17
N THR A 447 9.39 -2.31 17.85
CA THR A 447 10.53 -2.87 18.57
C THR A 447 10.13 -3.26 20.01
N GLU A 448 11.00 -4.01 20.70
CA GLU A 448 10.78 -4.39 22.10
C GLU A 448 10.63 -3.16 23.02
N GLU A 449 11.33 -2.06 22.74
CA GLU A 449 11.22 -0.80 23.47
C GLU A 449 9.95 0.00 23.12
N GLY A 450 9.16 -0.49 22.16
CA GLY A 450 7.92 0.12 21.68
C GLY A 450 8.14 1.23 20.65
N LYS A 451 9.32 1.34 20.03
CA LYS A 451 9.53 2.25 18.90
C LYS A 451 8.74 1.76 17.69
N ILE A 452 8.25 2.71 16.90
CA ILE A 452 7.54 2.43 15.65
C ILE A 452 8.54 2.60 14.51
N LEU A 453 8.63 1.60 13.64
CA LEU A 453 9.41 1.62 12.41
C LEU A 453 8.46 1.69 11.22
N LEU A 454 8.60 2.71 10.38
CA LEU A 454 7.94 2.80 9.08
C LEU A 454 9.06 2.78 8.03
N VAL A 455 9.03 1.78 7.15
CA VAL A 455 10.14 1.50 6.23
C VAL A 455 9.63 1.40 4.81
N THR A 456 10.29 2.08 3.87
CA THR A 456 10.11 1.85 2.45
C THR A 456 11.37 1.22 1.84
N VAL A 457 11.18 0.28 0.94
CA VAL A 457 12.22 -0.28 0.08
C VAL A 457 11.83 0.06 -1.35
N ASP A 458 12.65 0.86 -2.03
CA ASP A 458 12.44 1.18 -3.43
C ASP A 458 12.63 -0.08 -4.29
N GLY A 459 12.01 -0.16 -5.45
CA GLY A 459 12.12 -1.34 -6.31
C GLY A 459 11.52 -1.14 -7.69
N ARG A 460 11.56 -2.18 -8.52
CA ARG A 460 11.15 -2.14 -9.93
C ARG A 460 11.88 -1.06 -10.72
N GLN A 461 13.10 -0.78 -10.31
CA GLN A 461 13.94 0.23 -10.93
C GLN A 461 15.32 -0.37 -11.16
N PRO A 462 15.52 -1.05 -12.31
CA PRO A 462 16.79 -1.65 -12.68
C PRO A 462 17.95 -0.68 -12.46
N PHE A 463 19.05 -1.19 -11.88
CA PHE A 463 20.28 -0.43 -11.56
C PHE A 463 20.17 0.62 -10.44
N TYR A 464 18.96 0.91 -9.92
CA TYR A 464 18.75 1.83 -8.81
C TYR A 464 18.31 1.09 -7.53
N SER A 465 17.24 0.30 -7.58
CA SER A 465 16.81 -0.53 -6.45
C SER A 465 15.94 -1.69 -6.94
N VAL A 466 16.31 -2.90 -6.50
CA VAL A 466 15.65 -4.14 -6.92
C VAL A 466 14.40 -4.46 -6.10
N GLY A 467 14.19 -3.80 -4.95
CA GLY A 467 13.10 -4.09 -4.03
C GLY A 467 13.39 -5.27 -3.10
N ALA A 468 12.36 -5.73 -2.39
CA ALA A 468 12.45 -6.84 -1.47
C ALA A 468 11.28 -7.83 -1.65
N ASN A 469 11.52 -9.12 -1.41
CA ASN A 469 10.48 -10.12 -1.24
C ASN A 469 10.03 -10.19 0.24
N PHE A 470 9.03 -11.00 0.56
CA PHE A 470 8.53 -11.08 1.94
C PHE A 470 9.57 -11.60 2.93
N LYS A 471 10.37 -12.61 2.55
CA LYS A 471 11.44 -13.15 3.41
C LYS A 471 12.52 -12.11 3.68
N GLU A 472 12.93 -11.38 2.66
CA GLU A 472 13.88 -10.28 2.78
C GLU A 472 13.31 -9.15 3.64
N SER A 473 12.03 -8.81 3.46
CA SER A 473 11.32 -7.80 4.27
C SER A 473 11.26 -8.19 5.75
N ALA A 474 10.95 -9.44 6.05
CA ALA A 474 10.94 -9.95 7.43
C ALA A 474 12.33 -9.84 8.09
N ARG A 475 13.38 -10.29 7.38
CA ARG A 475 14.77 -10.20 7.87
C ARG A 475 15.26 -8.78 8.03
N LEU A 476 14.88 -7.89 7.09
CA LEU A 476 15.15 -6.46 7.17
C LEU A 476 14.54 -5.87 8.44
N MET A 477 13.24 -6.08 8.68
CA MET A 477 12.56 -5.56 9.86
C MET A 477 13.16 -6.10 11.16
N LYS A 478 13.51 -7.39 11.19
CA LYS A 478 14.21 -8.00 12.32
C LYS A 478 15.57 -7.37 12.58
N ALA A 479 16.36 -7.14 11.54
CA ALA A 479 17.67 -6.48 11.65
C ALA A 479 17.59 -5.03 12.11
N LEU A 480 16.47 -4.35 11.84
CA LEU A 480 16.15 -3.01 12.35
C LEU A 480 15.61 -3.02 13.80
N GLY A 481 15.51 -4.21 14.42
CA GLY A 481 15.08 -4.37 15.81
C GLY A 481 13.57 -4.56 16.02
N ALA A 482 12.79 -4.72 14.96
CA ALA A 482 11.37 -5.05 15.11
C ALA A 482 11.20 -6.45 15.69
N ILE A 483 10.28 -6.60 16.67
CA ILE A 483 9.80 -7.89 17.16
C ILE A 483 8.51 -8.30 16.44
N ASP A 484 7.66 -7.35 16.09
CA ASP A 484 6.48 -7.57 15.26
C ASP A 484 6.55 -6.69 14.02
N ALA A 485 6.14 -7.22 12.86
CA ALA A 485 6.13 -6.46 11.60
C ALA A 485 5.05 -6.95 10.65
N VAL A 486 4.55 -6.02 9.83
CA VAL A 486 3.55 -6.25 8.79
C VAL A 486 3.97 -5.56 7.49
N ASN A 487 3.63 -6.17 6.35
CA ASN A 487 3.69 -5.50 5.06
C ASN A 487 2.44 -4.63 4.87
N LEU A 488 2.62 -3.40 4.42
CA LEU A 488 1.57 -2.48 4.00
C LEU A 488 1.44 -2.48 2.47
N ASP A 489 0.66 -1.54 1.89
CA ASP A 489 0.60 -1.44 0.43
C ASP A 489 1.96 -1.05 -0.13
N GLY A 490 2.29 -1.67 -1.25
CA GLY A 490 3.60 -1.58 -1.88
C GLY A 490 3.53 -1.24 -3.37
N GLY A 491 4.55 -1.67 -4.11
CA GLY A 491 4.61 -1.41 -5.54
C GLY A 491 4.64 0.09 -5.86
N GLY A 492 3.76 0.53 -6.76
CA GLY A 492 3.66 1.95 -7.14
C GLY A 492 3.19 2.88 -6.04
N SER A 493 2.52 2.34 -5.01
CA SER A 493 2.06 3.13 -3.85
C SER A 493 3.18 3.43 -2.85
N THR A 494 4.31 2.69 -2.90
CA THR A 494 5.44 2.88 -1.98
C THR A 494 5.96 4.31 -2.07
N ALA A 495 5.71 5.11 -1.04
CA ALA A 495 6.11 6.50 -0.96
C ALA A 495 6.36 6.92 0.50
N MET A 496 7.37 7.77 0.71
CA MET A 496 7.69 8.36 2.01
C MET A 496 8.08 9.83 1.81
N THR A 497 7.62 10.69 2.72
CA THR A 497 8.04 12.10 2.72
C THR A 497 8.68 12.50 4.04
N VAL A 498 9.57 13.50 3.98
CA VAL A 498 10.01 14.30 5.12
C VAL A 498 9.61 15.75 4.83
N GLY A 499 8.80 16.34 5.70
CA GLY A 499 7.96 17.45 5.29
C GLY A 499 7.07 17.03 4.10
N SER A 500 6.90 17.89 3.11
CA SER A 500 6.13 17.58 1.88
C SER A 500 7.00 17.08 0.71
N LYS A 501 8.28 16.72 0.95
CA LYS A 501 9.20 16.26 -0.09
C LYS A 501 9.33 14.74 -0.04
N LEU A 502 9.16 14.05 -1.20
CA LEU A 502 9.50 12.65 -1.34
C LEU A 502 10.98 12.42 -1.00
N VAL A 503 11.25 11.41 -0.18
CA VAL A 503 12.60 10.96 0.19
C VAL A 503 12.95 9.61 -0.44
N ASN A 504 12.00 8.97 -1.11
CA ASN A 504 12.20 7.76 -1.88
C ASN A 504 11.87 8.00 -3.36
N ARG A 505 12.22 7.05 -4.23
CA ARG A 505 11.89 7.08 -5.65
C ARG A 505 10.75 6.12 -5.94
N THR A 506 9.60 6.67 -6.37
CA THR A 506 8.41 5.88 -6.72
C THR A 506 8.62 5.08 -8.01
N SER A 507 8.00 3.91 -8.12
CA SER A 507 8.26 2.96 -9.21
C SER A 507 7.38 3.14 -10.44
N ASP A 508 6.27 3.87 -10.35
CA ASP A 508 5.39 4.09 -11.49
C ASP A 508 5.98 5.12 -12.47
N ALA A 509 5.88 4.85 -13.76
CA ALA A 509 6.40 5.73 -14.80
C ALA A 509 5.77 7.14 -14.77
N ALA A 510 4.54 7.25 -14.29
CA ALA A 510 3.84 8.52 -14.09
C ALA A 510 4.29 9.28 -12.81
N GLY A 511 5.23 8.71 -12.05
CA GLY A 511 5.71 9.25 -10.79
C GLY A 511 4.88 8.79 -9.59
N GLU A 512 4.60 9.69 -8.66
CA GLU A 512 3.88 9.39 -7.43
C GLU A 512 2.43 8.96 -7.69
N ARG A 513 2.07 7.75 -7.25
CA ARG A 513 0.71 7.22 -7.34
C ARG A 513 -0.19 7.87 -6.30
N PRO A 514 -1.40 8.34 -6.67
CA PRO A 514 -2.44 8.65 -5.69
C PRO A 514 -2.88 7.40 -4.92
N ILE A 515 -3.04 7.53 -3.60
CA ILE A 515 -3.31 6.45 -2.63
C ILE A 515 -4.59 6.70 -1.86
N GLY A 516 -5.19 5.62 -1.29
CA GLY A 516 -6.42 5.69 -0.52
C GLY A 516 -6.21 6.25 0.89
N ASP A 517 -5.10 5.92 1.54
CA ASP A 517 -4.73 6.44 2.85
C ASP A 517 -3.21 6.56 3.04
N ALA A 518 -2.82 7.31 4.06
CA ALA A 518 -1.44 7.51 4.48
C ALA A 518 -1.32 7.43 6.01
N ILE A 519 -0.12 7.13 6.51
CA ILE A 519 0.26 7.33 7.91
C ILE A 519 0.95 8.69 8.00
N VAL A 520 0.35 9.63 8.73
CA VAL A 520 0.89 10.97 8.92
C VAL A 520 1.51 11.12 10.31
N ILE A 521 2.66 11.78 10.36
CA ILE A 521 3.38 12.11 11.59
C ILE A 521 3.27 13.62 11.77
N LEU A 522 2.43 14.05 12.70
CA LEU A 522 2.14 15.45 12.98
C LEU A 522 3.00 15.97 14.12
N PRO A 523 3.44 17.22 14.08
CA PRO A 523 4.11 17.85 15.22
C PRO A 523 3.15 17.97 16.42
N LYS A 524 3.70 18.41 17.57
CA LYS A 524 2.91 18.70 18.78
C LYS A 524 1.99 19.91 18.56
#